data_1b69092524d1925c7baad515d8494697
#
_entry.id   1b69092524d1925c7baad515d8494697
#
_cell.length_a   1.000
_cell.length_b   1.000
_cell.length_c   1.000
_cell.angle_alpha   90.00
_cell.angle_beta   90.00
_cell.angle_gamma   90.00
#
_symmetry.space_group_name_H-M   'P 1'
#
loop_
_entity.id
_entity.type
_entity.pdbx_description
1 polymer ?
#
loop_
_entity_poly.entity_id
_entity_poly.type
_entity_poly.pdbx_seq_one_letter_code
_entity_poly.pdbx_strand_id
1 'polypeptide(L)'
;VGDALNDRPQLRSTFSQANSTRFIGTAGLNVLDLRGLGVARTLVLVNGRRHVTSAPGTSQVDTNTIPPELLQTVDIVTGGNSAVYGSEAIAGVVNFVLKKDFDGLRITGQGGFSQYGDRGAYFVAGTYGKNFAEGRGNIAISGEYSRSNPLFLVDRPDQTGAFEGRSQFNLVENTAGE
;
A
#
# COMPACT_ATOMS: atom_id res chain seq x y z
N VAL A 1 -2.38 1.05 -4.99
CA VAL A 1 -1.32 0.37 -5.79
C VAL A 1 -0.79 -0.84 -5.04
N GLY A 2 -0.39 -0.68 -3.79
CA GLY A 2 0.19 -1.76 -3.00
C GLY A 2 -0.75 -2.95 -2.81
N ASP A 3 -2.03 -2.75 -2.59
CA ASP A 3 -3.00 -3.84 -2.45
C ASP A 3 -3.06 -4.71 -3.71
N ALA A 4 -3.10 -4.10 -4.89
CA ALA A 4 -3.10 -4.83 -6.16
C ALA A 4 -1.77 -5.55 -6.44
N LEU A 5 -0.67 -5.05 -5.89
CA LEU A 5 0.63 -5.70 -6.00
C LEU A 5 0.78 -6.85 -5.01
N ASN A 6 0.23 -6.72 -3.80
CA ASN A 6 0.26 -7.78 -2.79
C ASN A 6 -0.50 -9.05 -3.20
N ASP A 7 -1.37 -8.97 -4.20
CA ASP A 7 -2.03 -10.14 -4.81
C ASP A 7 -1.13 -10.89 -5.81
N ARG A 8 0.05 -10.37 -6.11
CA ARG A 8 0.98 -11.04 -7.02
C ARG A 8 1.76 -12.15 -6.31
N PRO A 9 1.99 -13.30 -6.97
CA PRO A 9 2.66 -14.45 -6.34
C PRO A 9 4.11 -14.20 -5.92
N GLN A 10 4.75 -13.17 -6.47
CA GLN A 10 6.10 -12.75 -6.10
C GLN A 10 6.14 -11.95 -4.80
N LEU A 11 5.01 -11.40 -4.38
CA LEU A 11 4.89 -10.58 -3.19
C LEU A 11 4.13 -11.34 -2.10
N ARG A 12 4.63 -11.26 -0.89
CA ARG A 12 3.89 -11.73 0.28
C ARG A 12 2.99 -10.62 0.76
N SER A 13 1.73 -10.94 1.00
CA SER A 13 0.83 -9.98 1.65
C SER A 13 1.38 -9.54 3.00
N THR A 14 1.60 -8.25 3.12
CA THR A 14 2.17 -7.59 4.30
C THR A 14 1.20 -6.57 4.86
N PHE A 15 1.72 -5.42 5.27
CA PHE A 15 0.89 -4.31 5.70
C PHE A 15 0.26 -3.63 4.49
N SER A 16 -1.06 -3.59 4.49
CA SER A 16 -1.90 -2.85 3.58
C SER A 16 -2.78 -1.88 4.37
N GLN A 17 -3.46 -0.99 3.72
CA GLN A 17 -4.38 -0.08 4.38
C GLN A 17 -5.45 -0.81 5.22
N ALA A 18 -5.81 -2.03 4.82
CA ALA A 18 -6.82 -2.83 5.50
C ALA A 18 -6.34 -3.48 6.82
N ASN A 19 -5.04 -3.73 6.98
CA ASN A 19 -4.49 -4.48 8.12
C ASN A 19 -3.34 -3.78 8.86
N SER A 20 -2.93 -2.59 8.42
CA SER A 20 -1.79 -1.86 8.98
C SER A 20 -1.99 -1.35 10.40
N THR A 21 -3.23 -1.33 10.89
CA THR A 21 -3.55 -0.91 12.26
C THR A 21 -3.16 -1.95 13.31
N ARG A 22 -2.73 -3.14 12.90
CA ARG A 22 -2.40 -4.24 13.79
C ARG A 22 -1.19 -3.96 14.69
N PHE A 23 -0.27 -3.09 14.24
CA PHE A 23 0.92 -2.74 14.99
C PHE A 23 1.07 -1.21 15.10
N ILE A 24 1.56 -0.76 16.25
CA ILE A 24 1.85 0.66 16.50
C ILE A 24 2.90 1.14 15.49
N GLY A 25 2.64 2.28 14.86
CA GLY A 25 3.55 2.91 13.90
C GLY A 25 3.44 2.40 12.46
N THR A 26 2.57 1.43 12.18
CA THR A 26 2.34 0.94 10.80
C THR A 26 0.96 1.32 10.25
N ALA A 27 0.15 2.01 11.06
CA ALA A 27 -1.20 2.41 10.67
C ALA A 27 -1.19 3.25 9.39
N GLY A 28 -1.96 2.81 8.40
CA GLY A 28 -2.07 3.47 7.09
C GLY A 28 -0.95 3.15 6.10
N LEU A 29 0.13 2.48 6.51
CA LEU A 29 1.22 2.11 5.60
C LEU A 29 0.82 0.96 4.66
N ASN A 30 1.31 1.05 3.45
CA ASN A 30 1.21 -0.01 2.46
C ASN A 30 2.62 -0.33 1.94
N VAL A 31 3.18 -1.43 2.40
CA VAL A 31 4.57 -1.82 2.14
C VAL A 31 4.64 -3.11 1.32
N LEU A 32 5.75 -3.30 0.62
CA LEU A 32 5.97 -4.46 -0.22
C LEU A 32 7.02 -5.39 0.40
N ASP A 33 6.77 -6.69 0.29
CA ASP A 33 7.71 -7.73 0.72
C ASP A 33 7.87 -8.78 -0.38
N LEU A 34 8.95 -8.69 -1.13
CA LEU A 34 9.28 -9.68 -2.14
C LEU A 34 9.68 -11.01 -1.49
N ARG A 35 8.95 -12.06 -1.85
CA ARG A 35 9.21 -13.44 -1.46
C ARG A 35 9.20 -13.69 0.06
N GLY A 36 8.66 -12.76 0.85
CA GLY A 36 8.62 -12.87 2.31
C GLY A 36 9.98 -12.76 3.00
N LEU A 37 10.97 -12.15 2.33
CA LEU A 37 12.30 -11.96 2.87
C LEU A 37 12.42 -10.73 3.78
N GLY A 38 11.34 -9.97 3.89
CA GLY A 38 11.22 -8.78 4.73
C GLY A 38 11.21 -7.48 3.94
N VAL A 39 10.39 -6.56 4.40
CA VAL A 39 10.15 -5.25 3.75
C VAL A 39 11.43 -4.42 3.61
N ALA A 40 12.37 -4.54 4.55
CA ALA A 40 13.66 -3.84 4.51
C ALA A 40 14.64 -4.38 3.44
N ARG A 41 14.32 -5.52 2.82
CA ARG A 41 15.13 -6.16 1.78
C ARG A 41 14.51 -6.06 0.40
N THR A 42 13.38 -5.35 0.29
CA THR A 42 12.67 -5.07 -0.96
C THR A 42 12.88 -3.62 -1.32
N LEU A 43 13.75 -3.37 -2.29
CA LEU A 43 14.04 -2.01 -2.73
C LEU A 43 12.91 -1.48 -3.61
N VAL A 44 12.40 -0.31 -3.24
CA VAL A 44 11.38 0.40 -4.02
C VAL A 44 12.00 1.59 -4.73
N LEU A 45 11.81 1.63 -6.05
CA LEU A 45 12.26 2.71 -6.92
C LEU A 45 11.07 3.39 -7.59
N VAL A 46 11.21 4.68 -7.89
CA VAL A 46 10.33 5.44 -8.77
C VAL A 46 11.17 6.03 -9.89
N ASN A 47 10.86 5.65 -11.13
CA ASN A 47 11.65 6.02 -12.32
C ASN A 47 13.15 5.69 -12.16
N GLY A 48 13.47 4.55 -11.55
CA GLY A 48 14.84 4.11 -11.31
C GLY A 48 15.56 4.80 -10.15
N ARG A 49 14.91 5.68 -9.41
CA ARG A 49 15.46 6.38 -8.24
C ARG A 49 14.86 5.85 -6.96
N ARG A 50 15.66 5.78 -5.89
CA ARG A 50 15.18 5.39 -4.57
C ARG A 50 14.07 6.33 -4.11
N HIS A 51 13.00 5.76 -3.60
CA HIS A 51 11.92 6.53 -3.01
C HIS A 51 12.20 6.83 -1.53
N VAL A 52 11.56 7.88 -1.02
CA VAL A 52 11.67 8.26 0.38
C VAL A 52 11.08 7.18 1.28
N THR A 53 11.73 6.93 2.40
CA THR A 53 11.26 5.95 3.39
C THR A 53 10.14 6.50 4.27
N SER A 54 9.30 5.64 4.80
CA SER A 54 8.15 6.00 5.64
C SER A 54 8.54 6.60 6.99
N ALA A 55 9.75 6.29 7.48
CA ALA A 55 10.28 6.86 8.71
C ALA A 55 11.81 6.92 8.67
N PRO A 56 12.43 7.88 9.38
CA PRO A 56 13.89 7.97 9.48
C PRO A 56 14.50 6.69 10.04
N GLY A 57 15.62 6.26 9.45
CA GLY A 57 16.34 5.06 9.87
C GLY A 57 15.69 3.73 9.47
N THR A 58 14.63 3.75 8.66
CA THR A 58 14.00 2.56 8.10
C THR A 58 14.27 2.46 6.60
N SER A 59 14.17 1.25 6.04
CA SER A 59 14.18 1.02 4.59
C SER A 59 12.76 0.75 4.04
N GLN A 60 11.74 0.97 4.85
CA GLN A 60 10.35 0.75 4.47
C GLN A 60 9.83 1.91 3.65
N VAL A 61 9.26 1.62 2.49
CA VAL A 61 8.64 2.61 1.62
C VAL A 61 7.13 2.43 1.64
N ASP A 62 6.40 3.52 1.91
CA ASP A 62 4.95 3.53 1.79
C ASP A 62 4.54 3.75 0.34
N THR A 63 3.96 2.73 -0.27
CA THR A 63 3.52 2.79 -1.67
C THR A 63 2.27 3.64 -1.90
N ASN A 64 1.58 4.08 -0.84
CA ASN A 64 0.47 5.02 -0.96
C ASN A 64 0.91 6.41 -1.45
N THR A 65 2.21 6.74 -1.29
CA THR A 65 2.77 8.01 -1.78
C THR A 65 2.98 8.03 -3.30
N ILE A 66 2.79 6.89 -3.98
CA ILE A 66 2.98 6.75 -5.42
C ILE A 66 1.61 6.84 -6.11
N PRO A 67 1.34 7.89 -6.90
CA PRO A 67 0.03 8.11 -7.50
C PRO A 67 -0.28 7.05 -8.56
N PRO A 68 -1.34 6.22 -8.37
CA PRO A 68 -1.68 5.14 -9.29
C PRO A 68 -2.07 5.62 -10.68
N GLU A 69 -2.68 6.78 -10.80
CA GLU A 69 -3.13 7.34 -12.07
C GLU A 69 -1.98 7.74 -13.00
N LEU A 70 -0.81 8.06 -12.43
CA LEU A 70 0.40 8.37 -13.17
C LEU A 70 1.27 7.15 -13.47
N LEU A 71 0.92 5.96 -12.98
CA LEU A 71 1.68 4.76 -13.27
C LEU A 71 1.54 4.36 -14.75
N GLN A 72 2.68 4.07 -15.36
CA GLN A 72 2.77 3.45 -16.68
C GLN A 72 2.95 1.94 -16.55
N THR A 73 3.93 1.52 -15.75
CA THR A 73 4.22 0.10 -15.49
C THR A 73 4.88 -0.07 -14.13
N VAL A 74 4.90 -1.30 -13.66
CA VAL A 74 5.63 -1.71 -12.46
C VAL A 74 6.54 -2.87 -12.85
N ASP A 75 7.84 -2.65 -12.76
CA ASP A 75 8.84 -3.65 -13.06
C ASP A 75 9.26 -4.34 -11.75
N ILE A 76 9.13 -5.66 -11.71
CA ILE A 76 9.52 -6.46 -10.55
C ILE A 76 10.70 -7.33 -10.96
N VAL A 77 11.85 -7.08 -10.35
CA VAL A 77 13.05 -7.87 -10.55
C VAL A 77 13.32 -8.66 -9.28
N THR A 78 13.10 -9.97 -9.37
CA THR A 78 13.38 -10.91 -8.27
C THR A 78 14.80 -11.43 -8.39
N GLY A 79 15.47 -11.61 -7.24
CA GLY A 79 16.82 -12.14 -7.18
C GLY A 79 17.80 -11.18 -6.50
N GLY A 80 19.03 -11.64 -6.32
CA GLY A 80 20.08 -10.92 -5.62
C GLY A 80 20.62 -9.72 -6.39
N ASN A 81 19.89 -8.62 -6.40
CA ASN A 81 20.32 -7.38 -7.03
C ASN A 81 21.17 -6.50 -6.10
N SER A 82 21.58 -7.04 -4.96
CA SER A 82 22.35 -6.32 -3.95
C SER A 82 23.73 -5.86 -4.44
N ALA A 83 24.33 -6.56 -5.39
CA ALA A 83 25.59 -6.13 -6.01
C ALA A 83 25.49 -4.78 -6.74
N VAL A 84 24.30 -4.45 -7.27
CA VAL A 84 24.06 -3.20 -8.00
C VAL A 84 23.41 -2.15 -7.10
N TYR A 85 22.45 -2.56 -6.27
CA TYR A 85 21.59 -1.65 -5.54
C TYR A 85 21.81 -1.63 -4.02
N GLY A 86 22.72 -2.48 -3.50
CA GLY A 86 23.02 -2.56 -2.08
C GLY A 86 22.11 -3.54 -1.31
N SER A 87 22.28 -3.58 0.01
CA SER A 87 21.65 -4.57 0.90
C SER A 87 20.12 -4.54 0.93
N GLU A 88 19.50 -3.44 0.55
CA GLU A 88 18.05 -3.32 0.48
C GLU A 88 17.43 -4.08 -0.69
N ALA A 89 18.22 -4.48 -1.68
CA ALA A 89 17.78 -5.22 -2.86
C ALA A 89 18.09 -6.72 -2.82
N ILE A 90 18.23 -7.30 -1.62
CA ILE A 90 18.50 -8.74 -1.45
C ILE A 90 17.31 -9.58 -1.95
N ALA A 91 16.09 -9.20 -1.60
CA ALA A 91 14.88 -9.86 -2.07
C ALA A 91 14.57 -9.53 -3.54
N GLY A 92 14.93 -8.34 -3.96
CA GLY A 92 14.71 -7.81 -5.29
C GLY A 92 14.38 -6.33 -5.30
N VAL A 93 13.93 -5.87 -6.46
CA VAL A 93 13.62 -4.47 -6.74
C VAL A 93 12.21 -4.37 -7.32
N VAL A 94 11.44 -3.41 -6.85
CA VAL A 94 10.16 -3.00 -7.44
C VAL A 94 10.31 -1.57 -7.94
N ASN A 95 10.26 -1.38 -9.24
CA ASN A 95 10.42 -0.07 -9.86
C ASN A 95 9.09 0.40 -10.46
N PHE A 96 8.59 1.49 -9.94
CA PHE A 96 7.39 2.17 -10.42
C PHE A 96 7.76 3.16 -11.51
N VAL A 97 7.37 2.88 -12.74
CA VAL A 97 7.63 3.76 -13.88
C VAL A 97 6.41 4.65 -14.08
N LEU A 98 6.62 5.96 -13.98
CA LEU A 98 5.57 6.95 -14.17
C LEU A 98 5.50 7.38 -15.64
N LYS A 99 4.30 7.75 -16.07
CA LYS A 99 4.05 8.38 -17.39
C LYS A 99 4.82 9.68 -17.47
N LYS A 100 5.52 9.89 -18.57
CA LYS A 100 6.36 11.08 -18.80
C LYS A 100 5.68 12.13 -19.65
N ASP A 101 4.59 11.77 -20.33
CA ASP A 101 3.92 12.54 -21.37
C ASP A 101 2.40 12.58 -21.18
N PHE A 102 1.94 12.55 -19.92
CA PHE A 102 0.52 12.61 -19.64
C PHE A 102 -0.04 13.98 -20.06
N ASP A 103 -0.98 13.98 -20.99
CA ASP A 103 -1.67 15.18 -21.47
C ASP A 103 -3.18 15.01 -21.32
N GLY A 104 -3.85 16.01 -20.76
CA GLY A 104 -5.28 16.02 -20.55
C GLY A 104 -5.69 15.91 -19.08
N LEU A 105 -6.99 15.68 -18.88
CA LEU A 105 -7.62 15.51 -17.58
C LEU A 105 -8.19 14.10 -17.45
N ARG A 106 -7.87 13.42 -16.36
CA ARG A 106 -8.49 12.15 -15.97
C ARG A 106 -9.11 12.30 -14.58
N ILE A 107 -10.36 11.89 -14.45
CA ILE A 107 -11.05 11.81 -13.16
C ILE A 107 -11.52 10.37 -13.00
N THR A 108 -11.21 9.78 -11.85
CA THR A 108 -11.61 8.41 -11.49
C THR A 108 -12.37 8.47 -10.18
N GLY A 109 -13.53 7.85 -10.13
CA GLY A 109 -14.33 7.72 -8.91
C GLY A 109 -14.73 6.26 -8.70
N GLN A 110 -14.63 5.78 -7.48
CA GLN A 110 -15.07 4.46 -7.09
C GLN A 110 -15.79 4.54 -5.75
N GLY A 111 -16.92 3.87 -5.65
CA GLY A 111 -17.66 3.70 -4.41
C GLY A 111 -18.03 2.24 -4.23
N GLY A 112 -18.03 1.79 -2.98
CA GLY A 112 -18.40 0.43 -2.62
C GLY A 112 -18.98 0.37 -1.22
N PHE A 113 -19.82 -0.61 -1.00
CA PHE A 113 -20.35 -0.95 0.32
C PHE A 113 -20.30 -2.47 0.49
N SER A 114 -20.18 -2.92 1.73
CA SER A 114 -20.21 -4.34 2.01
C SER A 114 -21.63 -4.89 1.83
N GLN A 115 -21.75 -6.19 1.61
CA GLN A 115 -23.03 -6.87 1.49
C GLN A 115 -23.93 -6.67 2.72
N TYR A 116 -23.34 -6.43 3.89
CA TYR A 116 -24.06 -6.19 5.14
C TYR A 116 -24.37 -4.71 5.42
N GLY A 117 -23.91 -3.80 4.54
CA GLY A 117 -24.09 -2.36 4.72
C GLY A 117 -23.26 -1.72 5.83
N ASP A 118 -22.41 -2.51 6.48
CA ASP A 118 -21.61 -2.11 7.65
C ASP A 118 -20.31 -1.37 7.30
N ARG A 119 -19.91 -1.40 6.04
CA ARG A 119 -18.69 -0.74 5.56
C ARG A 119 -18.91 -0.06 4.23
N GLY A 120 -18.85 1.27 4.24
CA GLY A 120 -18.77 2.08 3.04
C GLY A 120 -17.32 2.47 2.74
N ALA A 121 -16.93 2.45 1.48
CA ALA A 121 -15.66 2.98 1.03
C ALA A 121 -15.86 3.79 -0.24
N TYR A 122 -15.15 4.91 -0.36
CA TYR A 122 -15.14 5.69 -1.58
C TYR A 122 -13.74 6.24 -1.86
N PHE A 123 -13.48 6.37 -3.13
CA PHE A 123 -12.22 6.85 -3.68
C PHE A 123 -12.52 7.83 -4.81
N VAL A 124 -11.83 8.94 -4.84
CA VAL A 124 -11.87 9.91 -5.94
C VAL A 124 -10.43 10.33 -6.23
N ALA A 125 -10.05 10.25 -7.48
CA ALA A 125 -8.75 10.72 -7.96
C ALA A 125 -8.92 11.65 -9.15
N GLY A 126 -8.07 12.65 -9.24
CA GLY A 126 -7.98 13.55 -10.37
C GLY A 126 -6.53 13.76 -10.80
N THR A 127 -6.27 13.65 -12.08
CA THR A 127 -4.96 13.89 -12.67
C THR A 127 -5.10 14.82 -13.84
N TYR A 128 -4.30 15.88 -13.83
CA TYR A 128 -4.18 16.82 -14.94
C TYR A 128 -2.75 16.89 -15.38
N GLY A 129 -2.52 16.87 -16.69
CA GLY A 129 -1.20 17.04 -17.27
C GLY A 129 -1.23 17.84 -18.54
N LYS A 130 -0.12 18.47 -18.83
CA LYS A 130 0.07 19.23 -20.06
C LYS A 130 1.50 19.17 -20.57
N ASN A 131 1.60 18.91 -21.86
CA ASN A 131 2.85 19.03 -22.59
C ASN A 131 3.10 20.50 -23.00
N PHE A 132 4.34 20.93 -22.93
CA PHE A 132 4.78 22.26 -23.36
C PHE A 132 6.12 22.19 -24.11
N ALA A 133 6.53 23.31 -24.69
CA ALA A 133 7.77 23.43 -25.47
C ALA A 133 7.89 22.37 -26.57
N GLU A 134 6.81 22.19 -27.36
CA GLU A 134 6.75 21.22 -28.47
C GLU A 134 7.04 19.77 -28.04
N GLY A 135 6.53 19.39 -26.88
CA GLY A 135 6.69 18.04 -26.32
C GLY A 135 8.01 17.79 -25.58
N ARG A 136 8.86 18.81 -25.41
CA ARG A 136 10.12 18.70 -24.66
C ARG A 136 9.94 18.75 -23.14
N GLY A 137 8.78 19.20 -22.68
CA GLY A 137 8.44 19.24 -21.26
C GLY A 137 7.03 18.75 -20.99
N ASN A 138 6.83 18.15 -19.84
CA ASN A 138 5.52 17.73 -19.34
C ASN A 138 5.40 18.12 -17.85
N ILE A 139 4.24 18.62 -17.49
CA ILE A 139 3.86 18.82 -16.09
C ILE A 139 2.59 18.01 -15.87
N ALA A 140 2.61 17.14 -14.85
CA ALA A 140 1.44 16.40 -14.41
C ALA A 140 1.25 16.58 -12.92
N ILE A 141 0.01 16.81 -12.51
CA ILE A 141 -0.41 16.92 -11.12
C ILE A 141 -1.49 15.89 -10.88
N SER A 142 -1.33 15.10 -9.82
CA SER A 142 -2.31 14.12 -9.40
C SER A 142 -2.67 14.32 -7.94
N GLY A 143 -3.95 14.17 -7.63
CA GLY A 143 -4.46 14.17 -6.28
C GLY A 143 -5.49 13.07 -6.12
N GLU A 144 -5.51 12.44 -4.94
CA GLU A 144 -6.48 11.41 -4.60
C GLU A 144 -7.03 11.63 -3.20
N TYR A 145 -8.27 11.23 -3.02
CA TYR A 145 -8.91 11.17 -1.73
C TYR A 145 -9.64 9.85 -1.60
N SER A 146 -9.31 9.11 -0.54
CA SER A 146 -9.96 7.85 -0.22
C SER A 146 -10.45 7.86 1.22
N ARG A 147 -11.62 7.28 1.43
CA ARG A 147 -12.15 7.04 2.77
C ARG A 147 -12.81 5.69 2.84
N SER A 148 -12.54 4.97 3.93
CA SER A 148 -13.16 3.71 4.24
C SER A 148 -13.64 3.76 5.69
N ASN A 149 -14.89 3.43 5.91
CA ASN A 149 -15.43 3.33 7.27
C ASN A 149 -14.78 2.15 7.99
N PRO A 150 -14.52 2.26 9.30
CA PRO A 150 -14.02 1.14 10.09
C PRO A 150 -15.04 0.00 10.07
N LEU A 151 -14.53 -1.21 10.10
CA LEU A 151 -15.32 -2.43 10.28
C LEU A 151 -14.98 -3.00 11.66
N PHE A 152 -15.96 -3.07 12.52
CA PHE A 152 -15.80 -3.70 13.81
C PHE A 152 -16.29 -5.15 13.72
N LEU A 153 -15.54 -6.06 14.33
CA LEU A 153 -15.88 -7.49 14.34
C LEU A 153 -17.20 -7.75 15.06
N VAL A 154 -17.54 -6.92 16.06
CA VAL A 154 -18.81 -6.99 16.78
C VAL A 154 -20.02 -6.75 15.88
N ASP A 155 -19.85 -6.07 14.75
CA ASP A 155 -20.92 -5.81 13.79
C ASP A 155 -21.21 -7.01 12.87
N ARG A 156 -20.45 -8.10 13.03
CA ARG A 156 -20.56 -9.32 12.23
C ARG A 156 -21.02 -10.51 13.08
N PRO A 157 -22.30 -10.88 13.07
CA PRO A 157 -22.85 -11.94 13.92
C PRO A 157 -22.27 -13.32 13.60
N ASP A 158 -21.81 -13.54 12.37
CA ASP A 158 -21.14 -14.77 11.93
C ASP A 158 -19.69 -14.88 12.43
N GLN A 159 -19.10 -13.78 12.84
CA GLN A 159 -17.72 -13.71 13.34
C GLN A 159 -17.67 -13.64 14.88
N THR A 160 -18.69 -13.11 15.54
CA THR A 160 -18.75 -13.00 16.99
C THR A 160 -18.68 -14.37 17.66
N GLY A 161 -19.40 -15.37 17.16
CA GLY A 161 -19.34 -16.72 17.66
C GLY A 161 -17.97 -17.39 17.55
N ALA A 162 -17.13 -16.95 16.61
CA ALA A 162 -15.77 -17.46 16.48
C ALA A 162 -14.82 -16.91 17.56
N PHE A 163 -15.17 -15.78 18.19
CA PHE A 163 -14.40 -15.17 19.26
C PHE A 163 -14.89 -15.54 20.65
N GLU A 164 -16.18 -15.76 20.83
CA GLU A 164 -16.75 -16.17 22.11
C GLU A 164 -16.20 -17.51 22.64
N GLY A 165 -15.75 -18.38 21.73
CA GLY A 165 -15.11 -19.65 22.11
C GLY A 165 -13.59 -19.59 22.32
N ARG A 166 -12.96 -18.44 22.16
CA ARG A 166 -11.50 -18.30 22.30
C ARG A 166 -11.15 -17.62 23.62
N SER A 167 -11.08 -18.39 24.68
CA SER A 167 -10.69 -17.94 26.01
C SER A 167 -9.34 -17.25 26.12
N GLN A 168 -8.50 -17.42 25.12
CA GLN A 168 -7.20 -16.73 25.06
C GLN A 168 -7.29 -15.21 24.93
N PHE A 169 -8.46 -14.69 24.62
CA PHE A 169 -8.70 -13.25 24.61
C PHE A 169 -9.28 -12.73 25.95
N ASN A 170 -9.54 -13.60 26.88
CA ASN A 170 -9.91 -13.25 28.22
C ASN A 170 -8.70 -12.92 29.12
N LEU A 171 -7.62 -12.43 28.49
CA LEU A 171 -6.46 -11.90 29.22
C LEU A 171 -6.82 -10.71 30.11
N VAL A 172 -7.98 -10.13 29.88
CA VAL A 172 -8.51 -9.03 30.67
C VAL A 172 -9.03 -9.49 32.02
N GLU A 173 -9.42 -10.76 32.14
CA GLU A 173 -9.95 -11.30 33.40
C GLU A 173 -8.87 -11.66 34.41
N ASN A 174 -7.63 -11.45 34.08
CA ASN A 174 -6.57 -11.48 35.05
C ASN A 174 -6.50 -10.19 35.87
N THR A 175 -7.61 -9.66 36.18
CA THR A 175 -7.79 -8.65 37.22
C THR A 175 -8.17 -9.26 38.53
N ALA A 176 -7.88 -10.49 38.71
CA ALA A 176 -7.89 -11.03 40.05
C ALA A 176 -6.76 -10.38 40.84
N GLY A 177 -6.97 -9.16 41.16
CA GLY A 177 -6.44 -8.52 42.32
C GLY A 177 -7.23 -8.98 43.52
N GLU A 178 -7.18 -10.25 43.79
CA GLU A 178 -7.61 -10.81 45.03
C GLU A 178 -6.47 -11.64 45.62
#